data_a25c56833ccb0e5ab3be027f5b083406
#
_entry.id   a25c56833ccb0e5ab3be027f5b083406
#
_cell.length_a   1.000
_cell.length_b   1.000
_cell.length_c   1.000
_cell.angle_alpha   90.00
_cell.angle_beta   90.00
_cell.angle_gamma   90.00
#
_symmetry.space_group_name_H-M   'P 1'
#
loop_
_entity.id
_entity.type
_entity.pdbx_description
1 polymer ?
#
loop_
_entity_poly.entity_id
_entity_poly.type
_entity_poly.pdbx_seq_one_letter_code
_entity_poly.pdbx_strand_id
1 'polypeptide(L)'
;MGQQTLIYSFVARGTVILAEYTEYTGNFSSIASQCLRKLPASNNRFTYNCDDHTFNFLVDNGFTYCVVATESASRQLPIAFLERIKDDFSKRYSGGKATTATPKSLSKDFGPKLKEQMKYCVDHPEEIGKFSKVKAQVSEVKGVMMQNIEKVLDRGEKIELLVDKTENLRSQV
;
A
#
# COMPACT_ATOMS: atom_id res chain seq x y z
N MET A 1 15.43 -12.33 -10.43
CA MET A 1 15.95 -11.16 -10.61
C MET A 1 15.60 -10.01 -9.73
N GLY A 2 15.00 -10.13 -8.68
CA GLY A 2 14.86 -9.07 -7.70
C GLY A 2 14.30 -7.75 -8.21
N GLN A 3 13.42 -7.80 -9.17
CA GLN A 3 12.77 -6.60 -9.62
C GLN A 3 11.86 -6.06 -8.54
N GLN A 4 12.02 -4.75 -8.26
CA GLN A 4 11.16 -4.11 -7.29
C GLN A 4 9.79 -3.94 -7.91
N THR A 5 8.77 -4.41 -7.24
CA THR A 5 7.41 -4.38 -7.77
C THR A 5 6.42 -4.03 -6.68
N LEU A 6 5.48 -3.18 -7.04
CA LEU A 6 4.32 -2.88 -6.20
C LEU A 6 3.13 -3.58 -6.82
N ILE A 7 2.37 -4.30 -6.00
CA ILE A 7 1.35 -5.23 -6.49
C ILE A 7 -0.06 -4.70 -6.31
N TYR A 8 -0.32 -4.07 -5.20
CA TYR A 8 -1.67 -3.68 -4.81
C TYR A 8 -1.57 -2.45 -3.92
N SER A 9 -2.52 -1.54 -4.08
CA SER A 9 -2.58 -0.36 -3.23
C SER A 9 -4.02 0.03 -3.00
N PHE A 10 -4.29 0.62 -1.82
CA PHE A 10 -5.60 1.16 -1.55
C PHE A 10 -5.50 2.36 -0.61
N VAL A 11 -6.58 3.13 -0.57
CA VAL A 11 -6.78 4.20 0.39
C VAL A 11 -8.08 3.90 1.11
N ALA A 12 -8.06 3.97 2.44
CA ALA A 12 -9.22 3.64 3.25
C ALA A 12 -9.49 4.72 4.28
N ARG A 13 -10.76 4.82 4.68
CA ARG A 13 -11.18 5.66 5.80
C ARG A 13 -11.63 4.69 6.89
N GLY A 14 -10.89 4.64 7.99
CA GLY A 14 -11.15 3.61 8.98
C GLY A 14 -10.97 2.24 8.36
N THR A 15 -12.02 1.43 8.35
CA THR A 15 -11.98 0.11 7.72
C THR A 15 -12.67 0.07 6.36
N VAL A 16 -13.06 1.23 5.84
CA VAL A 16 -13.76 1.33 4.56
C VAL A 16 -12.78 1.67 3.45
N ILE A 17 -12.56 0.75 2.52
CA ILE A 17 -11.67 0.99 1.39
C ILE A 17 -12.40 1.88 0.40
N LEU A 18 -11.80 3.04 0.10
CA LEU A 18 -12.40 4.04 -0.77
C LEU A 18 -11.94 3.90 -2.22
N ALA A 19 -10.69 3.53 -2.42
CA ALA A 19 -10.12 3.35 -3.75
C ALA A 19 -9.05 2.28 -3.68
N GLU A 20 -8.90 1.53 -4.75
CA GLU A 20 -7.88 0.49 -4.81
C GLU A 20 -7.44 0.26 -6.25
N TYR A 21 -6.27 -0.31 -6.42
CA TYR A 21 -5.76 -0.65 -7.75
C TYR A 21 -4.80 -1.82 -7.68
N THR A 22 -4.94 -2.75 -8.60
CA THR A 22 -3.99 -3.84 -8.80
C THR A 22 -4.10 -4.37 -10.22
N GLU A 23 -3.00 -4.96 -10.70
CA GLU A 23 -2.98 -5.68 -11.97
C GLU A 23 -2.78 -7.17 -11.72
N TYR A 24 -2.99 -7.61 -10.50
CA TYR A 24 -2.75 -9.00 -10.10
C TYR A 24 -4.00 -9.58 -9.47
N THR A 25 -4.08 -10.91 -9.45
CA THR A 25 -5.12 -11.61 -8.71
C THR A 25 -4.47 -12.47 -7.64
N GLY A 26 -5.22 -12.76 -6.59
CA GLY A 26 -4.71 -13.56 -5.51
C GLY A 26 -5.44 -13.27 -4.21
N ASN A 27 -4.84 -13.70 -3.11
CA ASN A 27 -5.44 -13.52 -1.79
C ASN A 27 -4.92 -12.29 -1.06
N PHE A 28 -4.05 -11.51 -1.69
CA PHE A 28 -3.42 -10.37 -1.01
C PHE A 28 -4.41 -9.29 -0.58
N SER A 29 -5.45 -9.04 -1.38
CA SER A 29 -6.41 -8.01 -1.03
C SER A 29 -7.20 -8.40 0.21
N SER A 30 -7.57 -9.67 0.32
CA SER A 30 -8.27 -10.16 1.50
C SER A 30 -7.40 -10.05 2.75
N ILE A 31 -6.13 -10.42 2.61
CA ILE A 31 -5.19 -10.35 3.72
C ILE A 31 -4.95 -8.90 4.14
N ALA A 32 -4.79 -8.02 3.16
CA ALA A 32 -4.61 -6.59 3.45
C ALA A 32 -5.81 -6.03 4.19
N SER A 33 -7.01 -6.45 3.80
CA SER A 33 -8.23 -6.01 4.47
C SER A 33 -8.29 -6.49 5.91
N GLN A 34 -7.83 -7.72 6.17
CA GLN A 34 -7.76 -8.23 7.52
C GLN A 34 -6.78 -7.43 8.37
N CYS A 35 -5.64 -7.07 7.78
CA CYS A 35 -4.68 -6.25 8.49
C CYS A 35 -5.25 -4.87 8.79
N LEU A 36 -6.00 -4.31 7.86
CA LEU A 36 -6.59 -3.00 8.04
C LEU A 36 -7.45 -2.96 9.30
N ARG A 37 -8.20 -4.03 9.54
CA ARG A 37 -9.07 -4.10 10.71
C ARG A 37 -8.30 -4.25 12.02
N LYS A 38 -7.03 -4.64 11.93
CA LYS A 38 -6.20 -4.83 13.12
C LYS A 38 -5.27 -3.66 13.40
N LEU A 39 -5.22 -2.68 12.51
CA LEU A 39 -4.31 -1.56 12.70
C LEU A 39 -4.70 -0.68 13.88
N PRO A 40 -3.72 -0.22 14.65
CA PRO A 40 -4.00 0.80 15.67
C PRO A 40 -4.50 2.08 15.02
N ALA A 41 -5.29 2.84 15.76
CA ALA A 41 -5.86 4.08 15.23
C ALA A 41 -4.89 5.24 15.19
N SER A 42 -3.73 5.09 15.79
CA SER A 42 -2.75 6.18 15.87
C SER A 42 -2.04 6.40 14.54
N ASN A 43 -1.69 7.66 14.27
CA ASN A 43 -0.91 8.00 13.08
C ASN A 43 0.46 7.34 13.16
N ASN A 44 0.76 6.45 12.22
CA ASN A 44 2.02 5.76 12.23
C ASN A 44 2.19 4.95 10.95
N ARG A 45 3.34 4.31 10.81
CA ARG A 45 3.65 3.44 9.68
C ARG A 45 3.86 2.02 10.18
N PHE A 46 3.34 1.07 9.41
CA PHE A 46 3.45 -0.34 9.76
C PHE A 46 3.88 -1.14 8.55
N THR A 47 4.77 -2.10 8.73
CA THR A 47 5.17 -3.02 7.69
C THR A 47 5.03 -4.44 8.22
N TYR A 48 4.26 -5.26 7.52
CA TYR A 48 4.05 -6.65 7.91
C TYR A 48 4.65 -7.57 6.87
N ASN A 49 5.53 -8.46 7.30
CA ASN A 49 6.16 -9.44 6.42
C ASN A 49 5.22 -10.60 6.20
N CYS A 50 5.02 -10.96 4.94
CA CYS A 50 4.16 -12.08 4.58
C CYS A 50 4.77 -12.81 3.39
N ASP A 51 5.27 -14.02 3.63
CA ASP A 51 5.86 -14.82 2.57
C ASP A 51 6.98 -14.03 1.89
N ASP A 52 6.90 -13.77 0.61
CA ASP A 52 7.91 -13.02 -0.13
C ASP A 52 7.53 -11.57 -0.35
N HIS A 53 6.63 -11.06 0.47
CA HIS A 53 6.07 -9.73 0.26
C HIS A 53 5.98 -8.96 1.56
N THR A 54 5.80 -7.65 1.44
CA THR A 54 5.53 -6.80 2.60
C THR A 54 4.22 -6.07 2.38
N PHE A 55 3.45 -5.96 3.46
CA PHE A 55 2.22 -5.17 3.49
C PHE A 55 2.54 -3.90 4.26
N ASN A 56 2.49 -2.78 3.58
CA ASN A 56 2.91 -1.50 4.15
C ASN A 56 1.72 -0.58 4.33
N PHE A 57 1.61 0.01 5.52
CA PHE A 57 0.48 0.85 5.87
C PHE A 57 0.96 2.18 6.42
N LEU A 58 0.27 3.24 6.05
CA LEU A 58 0.50 4.58 6.59
C LEU A 58 -0.86 5.09 7.07
N VAL A 59 -0.96 5.33 8.38
CA VAL A 59 -2.19 5.86 8.98
C VAL A 59 -1.98 7.33 9.28
N ASP A 60 -2.87 8.17 8.76
CA ASP A 60 -2.77 9.61 8.96
C ASP A 60 -4.14 10.25 8.90
N ASN A 61 -4.51 10.97 9.95
CA ASN A 61 -5.76 11.72 10.03
C ASN A 61 -7.00 10.89 9.70
N GLY A 62 -7.03 9.66 10.19
CA GLY A 62 -8.19 8.80 9.99
C GLY A 62 -8.21 8.07 8.67
N PHE A 63 -7.23 8.31 7.81
CA PHE A 63 -7.12 7.61 6.54
C PHE A 63 -5.93 6.66 6.58
N THR A 64 -6.09 5.53 5.91
CA THR A 64 -5.03 4.53 5.83
C THR A 64 -4.65 4.32 4.38
N TYR A 65 -3.37 4.39 4.10
CA TYR A 65 -2.81 4.16 2.77
C TYR A 65 -2.03 2.87 2.82
N CYS A 66 -2.26 2.00 1.85
CA CYS A 66 -1.64 0.68 1.85
C CYS A 66 -0.98 0.37 0.52
N VAL A 67 0.13 -0.33 0.56
CA VAL A 67 0.74 -0.89 -0.64
C VAL A 67 1.37 -2.23 -0.30
N VAL A 68 1.17 -3.21 -1.19
CA VAL A 68 1.80 -4.52 -1.06
C VAL A 68 2.96 -4.54 -2.05
N ALA A 69 4.13 -4.88 -1.55
CA ALA A 69 5.37 -4.85 -2.34
C ALA A 69 6.08 -6.19 -2.26
N THR A 70 6.89 -6.48 -3.28
CA THR A 70 7.75 -7.65 -3.23
C THR A 70 8.85 -7.44 -2.20
N GLU A 71 9.33 -8.53 -1.61
CA GLU A 71 10.38 -8.43 -0.61
C GLU A 71 11.66 -7.86 -1.20
N SER A 72 11.86 -8.02 -2.50
CA SER A 72 13.05 -7.49 -3.17
C SER A 72 13.05 -5.97 -3.26
N ALA A 73 11.89 -5.33 -3.05
CA ALA A 73 11.82 -3.88 -3.08
C ALA A 73 12.57 -3.31 -1.88
N SER A 74 13.25 -2.19 -2.06
CA SER A 74 13.91 -1.54 -0.95
C SER A 74 12.85 -1.09 0.05
N ARG A 75 13.23 -0.94 1.31
CA ARG A 75 12.30 -0.50 2.34
C ARG A 75 11.78 0.91 2.06
N GLN A 76 12.57 1.69 1.35
CA GLN A 76 12.19 3.07 1.05
C GLN A 76 11.14 3.18 -0.04
N LEU A 77 11.10 2.21 -0.95
CA LEU A 77 10.18 2.28 -2.08
C LEU A 77 8.72 2.33 -1.65
N PRO A 78 8.23 1.38 -0.85
CA PRO A 78 6.83 1.46 -0.44
C PRO A 78 6.55 2.66 0.46
N ILE A 79 7.49 3.05 1.30
CA ILE A 79 7.29 4.20 2.16
C ILE A 79 7.17 5.48 1.34
N ALA A 80 8.06 5.66 0.36
CA ALA A 80 7.99 6.83 -0.51
C ALA A 80 6.70 6.85 -1.32
N PHE A 81 6.28 5.69 -1.80
CA PHE A 81 5.03 5.59 -2.53
C PHE A 81 3.84 6.03 -1.67
N LEU A 82 3.78 5.55 -0.43
CA LEU A 82 2.70 5.91 0.46
C LEU A 82 2.65 7.40 0.75
N GLU A 83 3.82 8.03 0.91
CA GLU A 83 3.86 9.46 1.13
C GLU A 83 3.35 10.22 -0.10
N ARG A 84 3.72 9.75 -1.27
CA ARG A 84 3.28 10.41 -2.51
C ARG A 84 1.77 10.31 -2.70
N ILE A 85 1.19 9.14 -2.48
CA ILE A 85 -0.25 9.01 -2.66
C ILE A 85 -1.03 9.72 -1.55
N LYS A 86 -0.45 9.79 -0.35
CA LYS A 86 -1.07 10.56 0.72
C LYS A 86 -1.18 12.03 0.34
N ASP A 87 -0.09 12.59 -0.17
CA ASP A 87 -0.10 13.98 -0.61
C ASP A 87 -1.10 14.21 -1.72
N ASP A 88 -1.11 13.32 -2.71
CA ASP A 88 -2.00 13.44 -3.85
C ASP A 88 -3.47 13.33 -3.41
N PHE A 89 -3.75 12.34 -2.58
CA PHE A 89 -5.11 12.10 -2.11
C PHE A 89 -5.61 13.26 -1.25
N SER A 90 -4.76 13.75 -0.36
CA SER A 90 -5.13 14.84 0.53
C SER A 90 -5.46 16.11 -0.25
N LYS A 91 -4.70 16.39 -1.30
CA LYS A 91 -4.94 17.55 -2.12
C LYS A 91 -6.21 17.40 -2.94
N ARG A 92 -6.43 16.22 -3.50
CA ARG A 92 -7.56 15.97 -4.38
C ARG A 92 -8.88 15.97 -3.63
N TYR A 93 -8.89 15.49 -2.40
CA TYR A 93 -10.13 15.35 -1.64
C TYR A 93 -10.14 16.19 -0.37
N SER A 94 -9.53 17.36 -0.42
CA SER A 94 -9.44 18.22 0.74
C SER A 94 -10.78 18.82 1.15
N GLY A 95 -11.77 18.76 0.27
CA GLY A 95 -13.08 19.36 0.56
C GLY A 95 -14.04 18.50 1.37
N GLY A 96 -13.55 17.40 1.95
CA GLY A 96 -14.40 16.56 2.76
C GLY A 96 -15.12 15.44 2.02
N LYS A 97 -14.95 15.39 0.71
CA LYS A 97 -15.59 14.36 -0.10
C LYS A 97 -15.21 12.94 0.36
N ALA A 98 -13.97 12.78 0.79
CA ALA A 98 -13.51 11.46 1.23
C ALA A 98 -14.12 11.01 2.54
N THR A 99 -14.59 11.95 3.36
CA THR A 99 -15.17 11.59 4.66
C THR A 99 -16.55 10.97 4.55
N THR A 100 -17.20 11.17 3.41
CA THR A 100 -18.55 10.63 3.19
C THR A 100 -18.62 9.65 2.04
N ALA A 101 -17.48 9.34 1.41
CA ALA A 101 -17.46 8.46 0.26
C ALA A 101 -17.85 7.03 0.67
N THR A 102 -18.57 6.34 -0.24
CA THR A 102 -18.98 4.97 -0.01
C THR A 102 -17.85 4.02 -0.41
N PRO A 103 -17.93 2.75 0.00
CA PRO A 103 -16.87 1.79 -0.31
C PRO A 103 -16.54 1.75 -1.79
N LYS A 104 -15.26 1.86 -2.09
CA LYS A 104 -14.70 1.80 -3.44
C LYS A 104 -15.25 2.83 -4.42
N SER A 105 -15.98 3.83 -3.91
CA SER A 105 -16.58 4.84 -4.77
C SER A 105 -15.56 5.75 -5.43
N LEU A 106 -14.36 5.84 -4.87
CA LEU A 106 -13.31 6.68 -5.43
C LEU A 106 -12.35 5.91 -6.35
N SER A 107 -12.57 4.62 -6.53
CA SER A 107 -11.66 3.82 -7.36
C SER A 107 -11.58 4.32 -8.81
N LYS A 108 -12.70 4.76 -9.34
CA LYS A 108 -12.75 5.24 -10.71
C LYS A 108 -11.92 6.51 -10.88
N ASP A 109 -11.94 7.34 -9.86
CA ASP A 109 -11.27 8.64 -9.90
C ASP A 109 -9.81 8.54 -9.47
N PHE A 110 -9.54 7.83 -8.38
CA PHE A 110 -8.21 7.76 -7.81
C PHE A 110 -7.43 6.50 -8.20
N GLY A 111 -8.12 5.47 -8.68
CA GLY A 111 -7.44 4.25 -9.14
C GLY A 111 -6.36 4.52 -10.17
N PRO A 112 -6.64 5.32 -11.20
CA PRO A 112 -5.61 5.67 -12.18
C PRO A 112 -4.41 6.38 -11.56
N LYS A 113 -4.64 7.16 -10.51
CA LYS A 113 -3.54 7.82 -9.80
C LYS A 113 -2.70 6.82 -9.05
N LEU A 114 -3.32 5.82 -8.45
CA LEU A 114 -2.58 4.75 -7.77
C LEU A 114 -1.71 4.01 -8.78
N LYS A 115 -2.27 3.69 -9.94
CA LYS A 115 -1.53 3.01 -10.99
C LYS A 115 -0.33 3.84 -11.43
N GLU A 116 -0.57 5.12 -11.68
CA GLU A 116 0.47 6.03 -12.15
C GLU A 116 1.62 6.11 -11.15
N GLN A 117 1.30 6.26 -9.87
CA GLN A 117 2.33 6.36 -8.85
C GLN A 117 3.07 5.05 -8.62
N MET A 118 2.35 3.93 -8.72
CA MET A 118 2.99 2.63 -8.59
C MET A 118 4.03 2.44 -9.68
N LYS A 119 3.65 2.77 -10.91
CA LYS A 119 4.56 2.63 -12.04
C LYS A 119 5.72 3.61 -11.92
N TYR A 120 5.44 4.84 -11.55
CA TYR A 120 6.47 5.86 -11.43
C TYR A 120 7.54 5.44 -10.40
N CYS A 121 7.10 4.98 -9.25
CA CYS A 121 8.03 4.61 -8.20
C CYS A 121 8.91 3.42 -8.60
N VAL A 122 8.33 2.46 -9.29
CA VAL A 122 9.10 1.30 -9.75
C VAL A 122 10.10 1.69 -10.84
N ASP A 123 9.70 2.59 -11.73
CA ASP A 123 10.53 2.98 -12.87
C ASP A 123 11.59 4.02 -12.51
N HIS A 124 11.46 4.69 -11.39
CA HIS A 124 12.38 5.77 -11.01
C HIS A 124 12.95 5.59 -9.61
N PRO A 125 13.68 4.49 -9.38
CA PRO A 125 14.21 4.23 -8.04
C PRO A 125 15.18 5.28 -7.56
N GLU A 126 15.88 5.95 -8.48
CA GLU A 126 16.82 6.99 -8.10
C GLU A 126 16.11 8.19 -7.49
N GLU A 127 15.01 8.58 -8.11
CA GLU A 127 14.24 9.71 -7.60
C GLU A 127 13.58 9.36 -6.27
N ILE A 128 13.16 8.11 -6.14
CA ILE A 128 12.58 7.65 -4.88
C ILE A 128 13.62 7.72 -3.78
N GLY A 129 14.86 7.36 -4.07
CA GLY A 129 15.93 7.46 -3.10
C GLY A 129 16.14 8.88 -2.63
N LYS A 130 16.13 9.82 -3.56
CA LYS A 130 16.29 11.24 -3.22
C LYS A 130 15.10 11.74 -2.40
N PHE A 131 13.92 11.38 -2.83
CA PHE A 131 12.71 11.78 -2.12
C PHE A 131 12.73 11.25 -0.69
N SER A 132 13.08 9.97 -0.55
CA SER A 132 13.15 9.35 0.77
C SER A 132 14.19 9.99 1.66
N LYS A 133 15.32 10.40 1.08
CA LYS A 133 16.36 11.06 1.87
C LYS A 133 15.85 12.36 2.46
N VAL A 134 15.19 13.15 1.64
CA VAL A 134 14.64 14.41 2.11
C VAL A 134 13.61 14.18 3.20
N LYS A 135 12.72 13.22 2.97
CA LYS A 135 11.69 12.91 3.96
C LYS A 135 12.25 12.17 5.16
N ALA A 136 13.27 11.37 4.95
CA ALA A 136 13.84 10.57 6.03
C ALA A 136 14.57 11.41 7.06
N GLN A 137 15.01 12.57 6.66
CA GLN A 137 15.55 13.50 7.63
C GLN A 137 14.49 13.89 8.63
N VAL A 138 13.26 13.63 8.28
CA VAL A 138 12.13 13.82 9.15
C VAL A 138 11.87 12.53 9.94
N SER A 139 12.80 11.60 9.89
CA SER A 139 12.83 10.39 10.70
C SER A 139 11.70 9.40 10.45
N GLU A 140 11.12 9.44 9.28
CA GLU A 140 9.99 8.56 8.98
C GLU A 140 10.36 7.10 9.01
N VAL A 141 11.53 6.76 8.51
CA VAL A 141 11.93 5.35 8.43
C VAL A 141 12.08 4.76 9.83
N LYS A 142 12.46 5.59 10.79
CA LYS A 142 12.65 5.11 12.15
C LYS A 142 11.35 4.74 12.84
N GLY A 143 10.25 5.29 12.39
CA GLY A 143 8.97 5.02 13.00
C GLY A 143 8.24 3.82 12.45
N VAL A 144 8.84 3.12 11.48
CA VAL A 144 8.18 1.98 10.87
C VAL A 144 8.23 0.77 11.80
N MET A 145 7.06 0.23 12.11
CA MET A 145 6.97 -0.98 12.91
C MET A 145 6.92 -2.18 11.99
N MET A 146 7.86 -3.09 12.16
CA MET A 146 7.93 -4.29 11.34
C MET A 146 7.52 -5.51 12.16
N GLN A 147 6.59 -6.28 11.64
CA GLN A 147 6.10 -7.47 12.30
C GLN A 147 5.78 -8.57 11.30
N ASN A 148 5.77 -9.78 11.78
CA ASN A 148 5.34 -10.92 11.00
C ASN A 148 3.81 -10.87 10.90
N ILE A 149 3.28 -11.06 9.69
CA ILE A 149 1.85 -10.89 9.46
C ILE A 149 1.02 -11.93 10.20
N GLU A 150 1.54 -13.15 10.34
CA GLU A 150 0.81 -14.18 11.07
C GLU A 150 0.59 -13.78 12.50
N LYS A 151 1.57 -13.10 13.07
CA LYS A 151 1.45 -12.63 14.44
C LYS A 151 0.40 -11.53 14.56
N VAL A 152 0.38 -10.63 13.59
CA VAL A 152 -0.59 -9.54 13.59
C VAL A 152 -2.02 -10.08 13.47
N LEU A 153 -2.21 -11.09 12.64
CA LEU A 153 -3.53 -11.66 12.41
C LEU A 153 -3.86 -12.81 13.36
N ASP A 154 -2.97 -13.05 14.33
CA ASP A 154 -3.17 -14.07 15.36
C ASP A 154 -3.39 -15.44 14.76
N ARG A 155 -2.54 -15.80 13.81
CA ARG A 155 -2.61 -17.09 13.14
C ARG A 155 -1.49 -17.99 13.58
N GLY A 156 -1.79 -19.27 13.78
CA GLY A 156 -0.80 -20.26 14.13
C GLY A 156 -0.07 -20.84 12.95
N GLU A 157 -0.59 -20.62 11.75
CA GLU A 157 -0.02 -21.17 10.55
C GLU A 157 0.50 -20.08 9.64
N LYS A 158 1.53 -20.41 8.87
CA LYS A 158 2.10 -19.48 7.92
C LYS A 158 1.08 -19.16 6.82
N ILE A 159 0.98 -17.88 6.48
CA ILE A 159 0.12 -17.45 5.39
C ILE A 159 0.90 -17.58 4.08
N GLU A 160 0.31 -18.30 3.15
CA GLU A 160 0.89 -18.41 1.82
C GLU A 160 0.24 -17.36 0.93
N LEU A 161 1.06 -16.47 0.40
CA LEU A 161 0.55 -15.39 -0.43
C LEU A 161 0.47 -15.82 -1.88
N LEU A 162 -0.72 -15.66 -2.46
CA LEU A 162 -0.96 -16.01 -3.86
C LEU A 162 -1.03 -14.74 -4.68
N VAL A 163 -0.20 -14.66 -5.70
CA VAL A 163 -0.14 -13.48 -6.57
C VAL A 163 0.03 -13.94 -8.01
N ASP A 164 -0.94 -13.59 -8.86
CA ASP A 164 -0.92 -13.90 -10.27
C ASP A 164 -1.16 -12.64 -11.08
N LYS A 165 -0.42 -12.46 -12.13
CA LYS A 165 -0.57 -11.28 -12.96
C LYS A 165 -1.78 -11.42 -13.87
N THR A 166 -2.77 -10.54 -13.72
CA THR A 166 -4.02 -10.64 -14.49
C THR A 166 -3.83 -10.41 -15.97
N GLU A 167 -2.79 -9.71 -16.33
CA GLU A 167 -2.50 -9.44 -17.73
C GLU A 167 -2.33 -10.74 -18.52
N ASN A 168 -1.84 -11.80 -17.88
CA ASN A 168 -1.73 -13.09 -18.52
C ASN A 168 -3.09 -13.67 -18.88
N LEU A 169 -4.08 -13.43 -18.04
CA LEU A 169 -5.42 -13.91 -18.30
C LEU A 169 -6.03 -13.24 -19.50
N ARG A 170 -5.79 -11.94 -19.64
CA ARG A 170 -6.33 -11.22 -20.77
C ARG A 170 -5.67 -11.62 -22.09
N SER A 171 -4.40 -11.93 -22.04
CA SER A 171 -3.70 -12.30 -23.27
C SER A 171 -4.15 -13.65 -23.80
N GLN A 172 -4.87 -14.41 -23.00
CA GLN A 172 -5.38 -15.70 -23.43
C GLN A 172 -6.78 -15.61 -24.02
N VAL A 173 -7.36 -14.47 -23.96
CA VAL A 173 -8.69 -14.22 -24.52
C VAL A 173 -8.60 -13.60 -25.92
#